data_19fdfc4a5b31820a82c448fd44cf6d39
#
_entry.id   19fdfc4a5b31820a82c448fd44cf6d39
#
_cell.length_a   1.000
_cell.length_b   1.000
_cell.length_c   1.000
_cell.angle_alpha   90.00
_cell.angle_beta   90.00
_cell.angle_gamma   90.00
#
_symmetry.space_group_name_H-M   'P 1'
#
loop_
_entity.id
_entity.type
_entity.pdbx_description
1 polymer ?
#
loop_
_entity_poly.entity_id
_entity_poly.type
_entity_poly.pdbx_seq_one_letter_code
_entity_poly.pdbx_strand_id
1 'polypeptide(L)'
;MSTTALNTPDDFFESKVLGHPAGLFVLFFTEMWERFSYYGMRALLVLFLTSSLTDINPGWGWPRAHALAIYGSYTGLAYLTPILGGYIADRIIGYRWAVIVGALLMTLGHLSMAMEFHQAFMYLGLGLLVIGNGFFKPNMTSVLSQMYKKHSEKKDGAYTIFYMGVNSGAFLGMLLCGYIGESPDWGWNWGFGLAGIFMFIGMLQFYFTQGIFGEIGLKPLKNQVEEVSDNLEESTRNPFSTFDSIIIALISVIGLAWIINDPVSKITSANLFNFQVGSLDGSNFMIIIALVLFLFILVKRISQYTPVLRDKMIAVIVLAFITIFFWASFEQAGGSMTIFAKDYTQRVLTGDSKIIFNVVNTLITIVPLVIISYVLFKLFSKTFAKYALGNIILALGFVIIWGIVIYMLSNQYNEVKSEVPATWFGILNSLFIISLAPIVSKLWESKYNPSATMKNAFGMILLGIGFGALAYGSSTIPQGAAVAAVSMIWLVLAYLFHTLGELFISPVGLSYVSKLVPGRMIAIMFGIWYLAIAIGNKIAGTMGGMIDEITSKYSMTTFFLIFTLIPIGLGLLVMMLTPIMKKLMHGVK
;
A
#
# COMPACT_ATOMS: atom_id res chain seq x y z
N MET A 1 -4.45 42.86 -8.96
CA MET A 1 -5.65 42.21 -8.45
C MET A 1 -5.20 41.22 -7.41
N SER A 2 -5.70 41.33 -6.17
CA SER A 2 -5.16 40.66 -4.97
C SER A 2 -5.38 39.17 -5.08
N THR A 3 -4.30 38.42 -5.22
CA THR A 3 -4.30 36.99 -4.88
C THR A 3 -4.72 36.89 -3.40
N THR A 4 -5.94 36.44 -3.15
CA THR A 4 -6.39 36.06 -1.81
C THR A 4 -5.48 34.92 -1.37
N ALA A 5 -4.39 35.28 -0.69
CA ALA A 5 -3.55 34.33 -0.01
C ALA A 5 -4.47 33.59 0.98
N LEU A 6 -4.54 32.25 0.87
CA LEU A 6 -5.11 31.42 1.90
C LEU A 6 -4.57 31.92 3.24
N ASN A 7 -5.43 32.52 4.07
CA ASN A 7 -5.08 32.93 5.42
C ASN A 7 -4.76 31.64 6.21
N THR A 8 -3.50 31.22 6.13
CA THR A 8 -2.96 30.30 7.12
C THR A 8 -2.91 31.11 8.41
N PRO A 9 -3.49 30.65 9.52
CA PRO A 9 -3.31 31.32 10.81
C PRO A 9 -1.80 31.54 11.00
N ASP A 10 -1.38 32.72 11.42
CA ASP A 10 0.03 32.98 11.73
C ASP A 10 0.57 31.98 12.75
N ASP A 11 -0.30 31.48 13.65
CA ASP A 11 -0.07 30.37 14.60
C ASP A 11 0.33 29.03 13.94
N PHE A 12 0.10 28.83 12.65
CA PHE A 12 0.32 27.53 12.00
C PHE A 12 1.79 27.07 12.13
N PHE A 13 2.75 28.01 12.09
CA PHE A 13 4.17 27.76 12.28
C PHE A 13 4.68 28.16 13.68
N GLU A 14 3.89 28.83 14.49
CA GLU A 14 4.25 29.22 15.87
C GLU A 14 4.24 28.01 16.81
N SER A 15 3.22 27.13 16.72
CA SER A 15 3.18 25.86 17.46
C SER A 15 4.06 24.80 16.81
N LYS A 16 5.36 24.79 17.13
CA LYS A 16 6.31 23.83 16.55
C LYS A 16 6.50 22.61 17.43
N VAL A 17 6.44 21.43 16.79
CA VAL A 17 6.84 20.14 17.35
C VAL A 17 8.01 19.64 16.51
N LEU A 18 9.16 19.39 17.13
CA LEU A 18 10.38 18.93 16.44
C LEU A 18 10.74 19.77 15.19
N GLY A 19 10.56 21.08 15.25
CA GLY A 19 10.89 22.02 14.17
C GLY A 19 9.86 22.16 13.05
N HIS A 20 8.75 21.41 13.11
CA HIS A 20 7.63 21.44 12.15
C HIS A 20 6.31 21.89 12.82
N PRO A 21 5.33 22.40 12.05
CA PRO A 21 4.02 22.74 12.58
C PRO A 21 3.36 21.56 13.29
N ALA A 22 2.67 21.80 14.41
CA ALA A 22 1.96 20.76 15.14
C ALA A 22 0.92 20.02 14.28
N GLY A 23 0.31 20.69 13.30
CA GLY A 23 -0.59 20.07 12.32
C GLY A 23 0.04 18.91 11.54
N LEU A 24 1.35 18.92 11.26
CA LEU A 24 2.04 17.79 10.64
C LEU A 24 1.91 16.52 11.50
N PHE A 25 2.04 16.65 12.82
CA PHE A 25 1.95 15.51 13.72
C PHE A 25 0.51 15.04 13.94
N VAL A 26 -0.47 15.93 13.78
CA VAL A 26 -1.88 15.53 13.67
C VAL A 26 -2.07 14.63 12.45
N LEU A 27 -1.53 15.02 11.28
CA LEU A 27 -1.56 14.19 10.06
C LEU A 27 -0.77 12.88 10.25
N PHE A 28 0.41 12.94 10.86
CA PHE A 28 1.24 11.77 11.17
C PHE A 28 0.46 10.71 11.96
N PHE A 29 -0.20 11.08 13.06
CA PHE A 29 -0.97 10.13 13.86
C PHE A 29 -2.25 9.67 13.14
N THR A 30 -2.93 10.54 12.40
CA THR A 30 -4.11 10.15 11.62
C THR A 30 -3.76 9.12 10.54
N GLU A 31 -2.67 9.34 9.80
CA GLU A 31 -2.15 8.37 8.82
C GLU A 31 -1.67 7.09 9.50
N MET A 32 -0.99 7.21 10.64
CA MET A 32 -0.55 6.05 11.41
C MET A 32 -1.73 5.12 11.77
N TRP A 33 -2.86 5.67 12.22
CA TRP A 33 -4.06 4.89 12.53
C TRP A 33 -4.67 4.23 11.30
N GLU A 34 -4.71 4.95 10.19
CA GLU A 34 -5.21 4.38 8.94
C GLU A 34 -4.30 3.26 8.44
N ARG A 35 -2.98 3.46 8.45
CA ARG A 35 -2.02 2.41 8.08
C ARG A 35 -2.07 1.22 9.04
N PHE A 36 -2.24 1.47 10.33
CA PHE A 36 -2.49 0.41 11.32
C PHE A 36 -3.68 -0.46 10.90
N SER A 37 -4.81 0.17 10.58
CA SER A 37 -6.03 -0.54 10.22
C SER A 37 -5.89 -1.30 8.90
N TYR A 38 -5.32 -0.67 7.89
CA TYR A 38 -5.13 -1.27 6.56
C TYR A 38 -4.19 -2.47 6.60
N TYR A 39 -2.99 -2.31 7.15
CA TYR A 39 -1.99 -3.39 7.18
C TYR A 39 -2.34 -4.48 8.20
N GLY A 40 -2.96 -4.12 9.33
CA GLY A 40 -3.44 -5.09 10.31
C GLY A 40 -4.50 -6.01 9.71
N MET A 41 -5.53 -5.45 9.08
CA MET A 41 -6.56 -6.24 8.37
C MET A 41 -5.97 -7.08 7.23
N ARG A 42 -5.13 -6.46 6.39
CA ARG A 42 -4.53 -7.11 5.24
C ARG A 42 -3.70 -8.33 5.61
N ALA A 43 -2.96 -8.26 6.72
CA ALA A 43 -2.15 -9.37 7.21
C ALA A 43 -3.01 -10.58 7.64
N LEU A 44 -4.20 -10.33 8.16
CA LEU A 44 -5.12 -11.38 8.62
C LEU A 44 -5.96 -11.98 7.48
N LEU A 45 -6.28 -11.21 6.43
CA LEU A 45 -7.32 -11.57 5.46
C LEU A 45 -7.10 -12.95 4.83
N VAL A 46 -5.92 -13.20 4.27
CA VAL A 46 -5.64 -14.48 3.60
C VAL A 46 -5.60 -15.63 4.60
N LEU A 47 -5.01 -15.42 5.79
CA LEU A 47 -4.94 -16.43 6.84
C LEU A 47 -6.33 -16.82 7.32
N PHE A 48 -7.19 -15.86 7.61
CA PHE A 48 -8.57 -16.10 8.02
C PHE A 48 -9.35 -16.90 6.97
N LEU A 49 -9.27 -16.49 5.71
CA LEU A 49 -10.01 -17.18 4.63
C LEU A 49 -9.53 -18.61 4.41
N THR A 50 -8.23 -18.90 4.64
CA THR A 50 -7.63 -20.22 4.36
C THR A 50 -7.49 -21.11 5.59
N SER A 51 -7.59 -20.58 6.81
CA SER A 51 -7.55 -21.40 8.04
C SER A 51 -8.67 -22.42 8.07
N SER A 52 -8.34 -23.64 8.46
CA SER A 52 -9.30 -24.75 8.48
C SER A 52 -10.46 -24.49 9.44
N LEU A 53 -11.63 -25.02 9.11
CA LEU A 53 -12.79 -25.02 10.01
C LEU A 53 -12.54 -25.85 11.29
N THR A 54 -11.54 -26.73 11.28
CA THR A 54 -11.16 -27.61 12.42
C THR A 54 -9.96 -27.09 13.20
N ASP A 55 -9.37 -25.96 12.81
CA ASP A 55 -8.29 -25.33 13.57
C ASP A 55 -8.81 -24.85 14.94
N ILE A 56 -7.93 -24.69 15.92
CA ILE A 56 -8.27 -24.15 17.24
C ILE A 56 -8.83 -22.71 17.11
N ASN A 57 -8.28 -21.94 16.16
CA ASN A 57 -8.82 -20.65 15.72
C ASN A 57 -9.36 -20.83 14.29
N PRO A 58 -10.63 -21.24 14.12
CA PRO A 58 -11.16 -21.63 12.83
C PRO A 58 -11.34 -20.42 11.91
N GLY A 59 -10.95 -20.58 10.65
CA GLY A 59 -11.29 -19.65 9.58
C GLY A 59 -12.42 -20.19 8.70
N TRP A 60 -12.42 -19.79 7.42
CA TRP A 60 -13.46 -20.27 6.48
C TRP A 60 -13.05 -21.51 5.68
N GLY A 61 -11.82 -21.97 5.78
CA GLY A 61 -11.33 -23.17 5.10
C GLY A 61 -11.39 -23.07 3.58
N TRP A 62 -11.29 -21.85 3.02
CA TRP A 62 -11.38 -21.68 1.59
C TRP A 62 -10.12 -22.16 0.87
N PRO A 63 -10.26 -22.64 -0.38
CA PRO A 63 -9.11 -22.86 -1.25
C PRO A 63 -8.25 -21.59 -1.36
N ARG A 64 -6.92 -21.75 -1.35
CA ARG A 64 -5.98 -20.62 -1.46
C ARG A 64 -6.24 -19.76 -2.70
N ALA A 65 -6.63 -20.39 -3.83
CA ALA A 65 -7.00 -19.68 -5.05
C ALA A 65 -8.18 -18.70 -4.87
N HIS A 66 -9.18 -19.05 -4.05
CA HIS A 66 -10.33 -18.17 -3.75
C HIS A 66 -9.90 -16.99 -2.86
N ALA A 67 -9.17 -17.28 -1.79
CA ALA A 67 -8.68 -16.26 -0.86
C ALA A 67 -7.78 -15.25 -1.58
N LEU A 68 -6.89 -15.72 -2.45
CA LEU A 68 -5.96 -14.86 -3.20
C LEU A 68 -6.63 -14.10 -4.34
N ALA A 69 -7.73 -14.61 -4.91
CA ALA A 69 -8.56 -13.86 -5.85
C ALA A 69 -9.24 -12.65 -5.17
N ILE A 70 -9.76 -12.83 -3.96
CA ILE A 70 -10.28 -11.72 -3.11
C ILE A 70 -9.17 -10.73 -2.78
N TYR A 71 -8.03 -11.22 -2.28
CA TYR A 71 -6.90 -10.40 -1.90
C TYR A 71 -6.41 -9.51 -3.06
N GLY A 72 -6.18 -10.10 -4.24
CA GLY A 72 -5.72 -9.38 -5.42
C GLY A 72 -6.75 -8.38 -5.96
N SER A 73 -8.05 -8.71 -5.89
CA SER A 73 -9.11 -7.78 -6.29
C SER A 73 -9.23 -6.61 -5.30
N TYR A 74 -9.20 -6.89 -4.01
CA TYR A 74 -9.22 -5.87 -2.96
C TYR A 74 -8.03 -4.90 -3.08
N THR A 75 -6.81 -5.41 -3.12
CA THR A 75 -5.59 -4.58 -3.20
C THR A 75 -5.52 -3.81 -4.52
N GLY A 76 -5.95 -4.41 -5.64
CA GLY A 76 -6.03 -3.72 -6.92
C GLY A 76 -7.03 -2.56 -6.90
N LEU A 77 -8.25 -2.79 -6.41
CA LEU A 77 -9.28 -1.75 -6.32
C LEU A 77 -8.90 -0.63 -5.35
N ALA A 78 -8.20 -0.94 -4.26
CA ALA A 78 -7.73 0.07 -3.30
C ALA A 78 -6.75 1.09 -3.91
N TYR A 79 -6.09 0.76 -5.03
CA TYR A 79 -5.24 1.69 -5.79
C TYR A 79 -5.95 2.41 -6.93
N LEU A 80 -7.14 1.97 -7.33
CA LEU A 80 -7.95 2.66 -8.35
C LEU A 80 -8.87 3.73 -7.76
N THR A 81 -9.47 3.47 -6.61
CA THR A 81 -10.45 4.37 -5.97
C THR A 81 -9.89 5.74 -5.55
N PRO A 82 -8.59 5.92 -5.21
CA PRO A 82 -8.00 7.23 -4.95
C PRO A 82 -8.16 8.25 -6.08
N ILE A 83 -8.24 7.80 -7.33
CA ILE A 83 -8.46 8.67 -8.49
C ILE A 83 -9.82 9.36 -8.39
N LEU A 84 -10.86 8.60 -8.06
CA LEU A 84 -12.23 9.12 -7.90
C LEU A 84 -12.40 9.93 -6.62
N GLY A 85 -11.85 9.43 -5.50
CA GLY A 85 -11.95 10.11 -4.20
C GLY A 85 -11.24 11.46 -4.18
N GLY A 86 -10.07 11.55 -4.82
CA GLY A 86 -9.36 12.83 -5.01
C GLY A 86 -10.18 13.81 -5.85
N TYR A 87 -10.74 13.36 -6.97
CA TYR A 87 -11.57 14.21 -7.84
C TYR A 87 -12.80 14.79 -7.11
N ILE A 88 -13.48 13.97 -6.30
CA ILE A 88 -14.66 14.40 -5.52
C ILE A 88 -14.23 15.40 -4.44
N ALA A 89 -13.12 15.16 -3.78
CA ALA A 89 -12.58 16.05 -2.76
C ALA A 89 -12.19 17.41 -3.35
N ASP A 90 -11.48 17.42 -4.49
CA ASP A 90 -11.02 18.64 -5.15
C ASP A 90 -12.16 19.56 -5.58
N ARG A 91 -13.33 19.00 -5.94
CA ARG A 91 -14.41 19.77 -6.56
C ARG A 91 -15.65 19.95 -5.72
N ILE A 92 -15.93 19.01 -4.78
CA ILE A 92 -17.25 18.92 -4.16
C ILE A 92 -17.19 19.13 -2.64
N ILE A 93 -16.39 18.33 -1.92
CA ILE A 93 -16.47 18.26 -0.44
C ILE A 93 -15.28 18.84 0.29
N GLY A 94 -14.14 19.05 -0.37
CA GLY A 94 -12.87 19.45 0.25
C GLY A 94 -12.13 18.28 0.90
N TYR A 95 -10.82 18.45 1.10
CA TYR A 95 -9.94 17.37 1.55
C TYR A 95 -10.24 16.88 2.96
N ARG A 96 -10.58 17.79 3.90
CA ARG A 96 -10.84 17.41 5.29
C ARG A 96 -12.07 16.51 5.42
N TRP A 97 -13.18 16.88 4.76
CA TRP A 97 -14.38 16.07 4.78
C TRP A 97 -14.19 14.75 4.05
N ALA A 98 -13.39 14.74 2.98
CA ALA A 98 -13.02 13.51 2.29
C ALA A 98 -12.27 12.56 3.22
N VAL A 99 -11.30 13.06 4.01
CA VAL A 99 -10.59 12.26 5.02
C VAL A 99 -11.55 11.69 6.06
N ILE A 100 -12.47 12.51 6.60
CA ILE A 100 -13.44 12.07 7.63
C ILE A 100 -14.38 11.01 7.07
N VAL A 101 -14.97 11.25 5.88
CA VAL A 101 -15.86 10.28 5.21
C VAL A 101 -15.12 8.99 4.91
N GLY A 102 -13.90 9.08 4.38
CA GLY A 102 -13.04 7.92 4.13
C GLY A 102 -12.78 7.11 5.40
N ALA A 103 -12.40 7.78 6.48
CA ALA A 103 -12.16 7.16 7.78
C ALA A 103 -13.41 6.49 8.37
N LEU A 104 -14.58 7.12 8.23
CA LEU A 104 -15.86 6.55 8.66
C LEU A 104 -16.19 5.27 7.88
N LEU A 105 -16.07 5.31 6.55
CA LEU A 105 -16.33 4.14 5.70
C LEU A 105 -15.36 3.00 6.04
N MET A 106 -14.08 3.29 6.27
CA MET A 106 -13.11 2.28 6.66
C MET A 106 -13.40 1.71 8.05
N THR A 107 -13.82 2.53 9.02
CA THR A 107 -14.26 2.07 10.35
C THR A 107 -15.42 1.10 10.24
N LEU A 108 -16.46 1.46 9.48
CA LEU A 108 -17.62 0.60 9.23
C LEU A 108 -17.22 -0.67 8.46
N GLY A 109 -16.25 -0.56 7.55
CA GLY A 109 -15.69 -1.69 6.81
C GLY A 109 -15.04 -2.72 7.75
N HIS A 110 -14.17 -2.28 8.65
CA HIS A 110 -13.55 -3.16 9.64
C HIS A 110 -14.56 -3.76 10.63
N LEU A 111 -15.54 -2.95 11.07
CA LEU A 111 -16.63 -3.45 11.92
C LEU A 111 -17.42 -4.54 11.22
N SER A 112 -17.73 -4.36 9.93
CA SER A 112 -18.40 -5.37 9.12
C SER A 112 -17.56 -6.66 9.02
N MET A 113 -16.25 -6.55 8.78
CA MET A 113 -15.37 -7.73 8.72
C MET A 113 -15.24 -8.45 10.07
N ALA A 114 -15.32 -7.73 11.18
CA ALA A 114 -15.35 -8.32 12.52
C ALA A 114 -16.62 -9.14 12.79
N MET A 115 -17.69 -8.94 11.99
CA MET A 115 -18.92 -9.75 12.01
C MET A 115 -18.77 -10.98 11.12
N GLU A 116 -17.86 -11.89 11.45
CA GLU A 116 -17.44 -13.01 10.60
C GLU A 116 -18.48 -14.15 10.44
N PHE A 117 -19.64 -14.05 11.07
CA PHE A 117 -20.68 -15.08 11.06
C PHE A 117 -21.38 -15.23 9.71
N HIS A 118 -21.22 -14.29 8.75
CA HIS A 118 -21.77 -14.39 7.42
C HIS A 118 -20.90 -13.72 6.37
N GLN A 119 -20.69 -14.40 5.23
CA GLN A 119 -19.80 -13.93 4.15
C GLN A 119 -20.17 -12.56 3.58
N ALA A 120 -21.46 -12.19 3.59
CA ALA A 120 -21.90 -10.87 3.11
C ALA A 120 -21.23 -9.71 3.88
N PHE A 121 -20.98 -9.87 5.18
CA PHE A 121 -20.30 -8.85 5.98
C PHE A 121 -18.83 -8.68 5.58
N MET A 122 -18.14 -9.75 5.18
CA MET A 122 -16.79 -9.68 4.62
C MET A 122 -16.77 -8.89 3.32
N TYR A 123 -17.67 -9.19 2.37
CA TYR A 123 -17.74 -8.46 1.09
C TYR A 123 -18.13 -7.00 1.27
N LEU A 124 -19.12 -6.73 2.13
CA LEU A 124 -19.51 -5.37 2.49
C LEU A 124 -18.32 -4.62 3.10
N GLY A 125 -17.62 -5.25 4.04
CA GLY A 125 -16.44 -4.70 4.70
C GLY A 125 -15.36 -4.33 3.70
N LEU A 126 -14.95 -5.25 2.84
CA LEU A 126 -13.95 -5.01 1.81
C LEU A 126 -14.38 -3.89 0.83
N GLY A 127 -15.65 -3.85 0.43
CA GLY A 127 -16.19 -2.77 -0.41
C GLY A 127 -16.09 -1.40 0.25
N LEU A 128 -16.49 -1.31 1.53
CA LEU A 128 -16.40 -0.08 2.32
C LEU A 128 -14.94 0.37 2.51
N LEU A 129 -14.01 -0.56 2.73
CA LEU A 129 -12.58 -0.27 2.84
C LEU A 129 -12.00 0.27 1.53
N VAL A 130 -12.35 -0.32 0.39
CA VAL A 130 -11.92 0.14 -0.94
C VAL A 130 -12.39 1.57 -1.21
N ILE A 131 -13.67 1.86 -0.95
CA ILE A 131 -14.23 3.20 -1.15
C ILE A 131 -13.63 4.18 -0.15
N GLY A 132 -13.55 3.80 1.12
CA GLY A 132 -13.00 4.64 2.20
C GLY A 132 -11.54 5.02 1.96
N ASN A 133 -10.70 4.07 1.56
CA ASN A 133 -9.30 4.33 1.20
C ASN A 133 -9.21 5.31 0.01
N GLY A 134 -10.12 5.21 -0.96
CA GLY A 134 -10.21 6.15 -2.08
C GLY A 134 -10.41 7.59 -1.63
N PHE A 135 -11.26 7.83 -0.64
CA PHE A 135 -11.47 9.17 -0.07
C PHE A 135 -10.36 9.61 0.88
N PHE A 136 -9.75 8.69 1.61
CA PHE A 136 -8.77 9.04 2.65
C PHE A 136 -7.39 9.35 2.06
N LYS A 137 -6.81 8.38 1.36
CA LYS A 137 -5.38 8.36 0.98
C LYS A 137 -4.90 9.57 0.16
N PRO A 138 -5.55 9.98 -0.94
CA PRO A 138 -5.07 11.11 -1.74
C PRO A 138 -5.21 12.44 -0.99
N ASN A 139 -6.22 12.55 -0.13
CA ASN A 139 -6.58 13.81 0.50
C ASN A 139 -5.70 14.15 1.72
N MET A 140 -5.18 13.15 2.42
CA MET A 140 -4.17 13.36 3.47
C MET A 140 -2.89 14.00 2.91
N THR A 141 -2.38 13.48 1.81
CA THR A 141 -1.19 14.05 1.14
C THR A 141 -1.46 15.41 0.53
N SER A 142 -2.70 15.69 0.08
CA SER A 142 -3.10 17.00 -0.41
C SER A 142 -3.10 18.05 0.71
N VAL A 143 -3.64 17.73 1.89
CA VAL A 143 -3.57 18.62 3.07
C VAL A 143 -2.11 18.90 3.44
N LEU A 144 -1.27 17.87 3.52
CA LEU A 144 0.17 18.00 3.80
C LEU A 144 0.87 18.92 2.78
N SER A 145 0.60 18.70 1.49
CA SER A 145 1.20 19.51 0.41
C SER A 145 0.82 20.99 0.52
N GLN A 146 -0.46 21.28 0.82
CA GLN A 146 -0.94 22.66 1.00
C GLN A 146 -0.33 23.33 2.22
N MET A 147 -0.11 22.59 3.33
CA MET A 147 0.53 23.12 4.52
C MET A 147 1.90 23.73 4.24
N TYR A 148 2.67 23.14 3.32
CA TYR A 148 4.04 23.56 3.01
C TYR A 148 4.16 24.37 1.72
N LYS A 149 3.05 24.93 1.18
CA LYS A 149 3.07 25.72 -0.06
C LYS A 149 3.98 26.94 0.02
N LYS A 150 4.03 27.60 1.19
CA LYS A 150 4.89 28.78 1.46
C LYS A 150 6.28 28.42 2.02
N HIS A 151 6.55 27.17 2.34
CA HIS A 151 7.77 26.67 2.99
C HIS A 151 8.27 25.40 2.28
N SER A 152 8.51 25.55 0.97
CA SER A 152 8.94 24.43 0.11
C SER A 152 10.26 23.81 0.55
N GLU A 153 11.14 24.57 1.19
CA GLU A 153 12.43 24.12 1.74
C GLU A 153 12.30 23.07 2.87
N LYS A 154 11.15 23.04 3.57
CA LYS A 154 10.87 22.07 4.65
C LYS A 154 9.98 20.93 4.21
N LYS A 155 9.49 20.97 2.97
CA LYS A 155 8.49 20.03 2.46
C LYS A 155 9.00 18.59 2.46
N ASP A 156 10.23 18.37 2.03
CA ASP A 156 10.83 17.02 1.96
C ASP A 156 10.97 16.40 3.36
N GLY A 157 11.39 17.19 4.36
CA GLY A 157 11.43 16.74 5.75
C GLY A 157 10.05 16.39 6.30
N ALA A 158 9.03 17.17 5.94
CA ALA A 158 7.66 16.89 6.35
C ALA A 158 7.12 15.59 5.74
N TYR A 159 7.38 15.32 4.46
CA TYR A 159 7.02 14.05 3.83
C TYR A 159 7.75 12.87 4.46
N THR A 160 9.02 13.04 4.84
CA THR A 160 9.79 12.01 5.55
C THR A 160 9.14 11.66 6.89
N ILE A 161 8.77 12.68 7.70
CA ILE A 161 8.07 12.48 8.97
C ILE A 161 6.71 11.79 8.74
N PHE A 162 5.94 12.24 7.76
CA PHE A 162 4.67 11.63 7.40
C PHE A 162 4.82 10.16 7.01
N TYR A 163 5.85 9.84 6.22
CA TYR A 163 6.17 8.46 5.82
C TYR A 163 6.63 7.58 7.00
N MET A 164 7.28 8.17 8.00
CA MET A 164 7.54 7.45 9.27
C MET A 164 6.22 7.07 9.97
N GLY A 165 5.20 7.94 9.92
CA GLY A 165 3.85 7.62 10.42
C GLY A 165 3.23 6.43 9.69
N VAL A 166 3.34 6.40 8.36
CA VAL A 166 2.90 5.28 7.52
C VAL A 166 3.52 3.96 7.99
N ASN A 167 4.85 3.91 8.14
CA ASN A 167 5.56 2.70 8.53
C ASN A 167 5.34 2.31 10.00
N SER A 168 5.20 3.30 10.89
CA SER A 168 4.85 3.05 12.29
C SER A 168 3.46 2.39 12.41
N GLY A 169 2.49 2.89 11.64
CA GLY A 169 1.15 2.30 11.58
C GLY A 169 1.16 0.89 11.00
N ALA A 170 1.86 0.67 9.90
CA ALA A 170 1.99 -0.66 9.29
C ALA A 170 2.64 -1.66 10.26
N PHE A 171 3.72 -1.25 10.93
CA PHE A 171 4.40 -2.05 11.94
C PHE A 171 3.47 -2.43 13.09
N LEU A 172 2.85 -1.45 13.75
CA LEU A 172 1.97 -1.70 14.90
C LEU A 172 0.70 -2.47 14.51
N GLY A 173 0.15 -2.20 13.32
CA GLY A 173 -1.05 -2.88 12.83
C GLY A 173 -0.82 -4.37 12.61
N MET A 174 0.23 -4.75 11.87
CA MET A 174 0.55 -6.17 11.67
C MET A 174 0.96 -6.85 12.97
N LEU A 175 1.70 -6.15 13.86
CA LEU A 175 2.11 -6.69 15.15
C LEU A 175 0.90 -7.04 16.04
N LEU A 176 0.00 -6.07 16.26
CA LEU A 176 -1.05 -6.19 17.26
C LEU A 176 -2.30 -6.89 16.71
N CYS A 177 -2.76 -6.54 15.50
CA CYS A 177 -3.87 -7.27 14.88
C CYS A 177 -3.49 -8.71 14.58
N GLY A 178 -2.22 -8.96 14.16
CA GLY A 178 -1.71 -10.31 13.95
C GLY A 178 -1.69 -11.13 15.24
N TYR A 179 -1.12 -10.59 16.30
CA TYR A 179 -1.09 -11.27 17.61
C TYR A 179 -2.49 -11.60 18.12
N ILE A 180 -3.41 -10.63 18.10
CA ILE A 180 -4.79 -10.82 18.56
C ILE A 180 -5.55 -11.75 17.62
N GLY A 181 -5.47 -11.55 16.30
CA GLY A 181 -6.26 -12.28 15.32
C GLY A 181 -5.83 -13.74 15.15
N GLU A 182 -4.52 -14.06 15.26
CA GLU A 182 -4.04 -15.44 15.21
C GLU A 182 -4.19 -16.18 16.56
N SER A 183 -4.42 -15.45 17.66
CA SER A 183 -4.59 -16.07 18.99
C SER A 183 -5.91 -16.81 19.09
N PRO A 184 -5.92 -18.09 19.54
CA PRO A 184 -7.15 -18.82 19.82
C PRO A 184 -8.03 -18.20 20.90
N ASP A 185 -7.45 -17.44 21.84
CA ASP A 185 -8.17 -16.81 22.94
C ASP A 185 -9.03 -15.62 22.49
N TRP A 186 -8.59 -14.92 21.42
CA TRP A 186 -9.24 -13.71 20.91
C TRP A 186 -9.95 -13.97 19.58
N GLY A 187 -9.28 -14.59 18.62
CA GLY A 187 -9.81 -14.94 17.31
C GLY A 187 -9.78 -13.79 16.28
N TRP A 188 -10.11 -14.16 15.04
CA TRP A 188 -10.02 -13.28 13.87
C TRP A 188 -10.88 -12.04 13.98
N ASN A 189 -12.09 -12.17 14.55
CA ASN A 189 -13.04 -11.07 14.75
C ASN A 189 -12.43 -9.94 15.59
N TRP A 190 -11.69 -10.25 16.65
CA TRP A 190 -10.99 -9.23 17.43
C TRP A 190 -9.80 -8.64 16.70
N GLY A 191 -9.11 -9.40 15.86
CA GLY A 191 -8.05 -8.88 15.00
C GLY A 191 -8.58 -7.84 14.00
N PHE A 192 -9.68 -8.13 13.31
CA PHE A 192 -10.36 -7.17 12.42
C PHE A 192 -11.00 -6.03 13.20
N GLY A 193 -11.61 -6.32 14.35
CA GLY A 193 -12.21 -5.33 15.24
C GLY A 193 -11.20 -4.32 15.75
N LEU A 194 -10.00 -4.76 16.13
CA LEU A 194 -8.92 -3.90 16.58
C LEU A 194 -8.51 -2.90 15.49
N ALA A 195 -8.40 -3.34 14.24
CA ALA A 195 -8.17 -2.46 13.09
C ALA A 195 -9.27 -1.38 12.99
N GLY A 196 -10.53 -1.75 13.20
CA GLY A 196 -11.67 -0.84 13.23
C GLY A 196 -11.63 0.17 14.38
N ILE A 197 -11.29 -0.28 15.59
CA ILE A 197 -11.16 0.57 16.78
C ILE A 197 -10.12 1.67 16.54
N PHE A 198 -8.94 1.33 16.03
CA PHE A 198 -7.90 2.31 15.77
C PHE A 198 -8.21 3.24 14.60
N MET A 199 -8.92 2.75 13.57
CA MET A 199 -9.42 3.63 12.50
C MET A 199 -10.44 4.64 13.04
N PHE A 200 -11.34 4.21 13.93
CA PHE A 200 -12.31 5.08 14.59
C PHE A 200 -11.63 6.13 15.47
N ILE A 201 -10.64 5.72 16.27
CA ILE A 201 -9.81 6.65 17.07
C ILE A 201 -9.15 7.70 16.16
N GLY A 202 -8.57 7.27 15.02
CA GLY A 202 -7.96 8.16 14.04
C GLY A 202 -8.95 9.15 13.43
N MET A 203 -10.15 8.68 13.09
CA MET A 203 -11.24 9.53 12.59
C MET A 203 -11.63 10.59 13.61
N LEU A 204 -11.89 10.20 14.85
CA LEU A 204 -12.28 11.13 15.92
C LEU A 204 -11.16 12.12 16.26
N GLN A 205 -9.92 11.64 16.36
CA GLN A 205 -8.75 12.49 16.58
C GLN A 205 -8.64 13.55 15.47
N PHE A 206 -8.74 13.18 14.20
CA PHE A 206 -8.71 14.13 13.09
C PHE A 206 -9.89 15.10 13.14
N TYR A 207 -11.10 14.60 13.36
CA TYR A 207 -12.31 15.42 13.43
C TYR A 207 -12.21 16.52 14.49
N PHE A 208 -11.76 16.20 15.72
CA PHE A 208 -11.66 17.17 16.81
C PHE A 208 -10.42 18.07 16.74
N THR A 209 -9.40 17.71 15.94
CA THR A 209 -8.18 18.51 15.78
C THR A 209 -8.09 19.25 14.44
N GLN A 210 -8.99 19.00 13.49
CA GLN A 210 -8.92 19.58 12.14
C GLN A 210 -8.87 21.11 12.10
N GLY A 211 -9.35 21.81 13.14
CA GLY A 211 -9.26 23.25 13.26
C GLY A 211 -7.83 23.80 13.24
N ILE A 212 -6.83 22.94 13.53
CA ILE A 212 -5.40 23.31 13.47
C ILE A 212 -4.95 23.69 12.04
N PHE A 213 -5.66 23.22 11.02
CA PHE A 213 -5.33 23.48 9.61
C PHE A 213 -5.88 24.81 9.06
N GLY A 214 -6.61 25.61 9.89
CA GLY A 214 -7.21 26.87 9.44
C GLY A 214 -8.11 26.66 8.22
N GLU A 215 -7.82 27.32 7.11
CA GLU A 215 -8.58 27.21 5.84
C GLU A 215 -8.11 26.09 4.93
N ILE A 216 -6.94 25.48 5.21
CA ILE A 216 -6.38 24.41 4.37
C ILE A 216 -7.33 23.21 4.34
N GLY A 217 -7.63 22.72 3.14
CA GLY A 217 -8.45 21.52 2.91
C GLY A 217 -9.96 21.72 3.09
N LEU A 218 -10.45 22.96 3.22
CA LEU A 218 -11.87 23.26 3.17
C LEU A 218 -12.42 23.11 1.75
N LYS A 219 -13.75 23.15 1.63
CA LYS A 219 -14.44 23.08 0.34
C LYS A 219 -13.95 24.21 -0.58
N PRO A 220 -13.56 23.91 -1.84
CA PRO A 220 -13.10 24.92 -2.78
C PRO A 220 -14.23 25.92 -3.11
N LEU A 221 -13.90 27.21 -3.16
CA LEU A 221 -14.82 28.24 -3.61
C LEU A 221 -14.99 28.14 -5.13
N LYS A 222 -16.21 28.33 -5.65
CA LYS A 222 -16.52 28.21 -7.09
C LYS A 222 -15.56 28.99 -8.00
N ASN A 223 -15.12 30.18 -7.59
CA ASN A 223 -14.24 31.04 -8.37
C ASN A 223 -12.77 30.55 -8.42
N GLN A 224 -12.34 29.66 -7.52
CA GLN A 224 -10.96 29.13 -7.53
C GLN A 224 -10.79 27.93 -8.49
N VAL A 225 -11.88 27.27 -8.87
CA VAL A 225 -11.86 26.13 -9.79
C VAL A 225 -11.61 26.60 -11.25
N GLU A 226 -12.03 27.81 -11.58
CA GLU A 226 -11.86 28.39 -12.93
C GLU A 226 -10.47 28.99 -13.16
N GLU A 227 -9.83 29.59 -12.15
CA GLU A 227 -8.51 30.22 -12.29
C GLU A 227 -7.34 29.24 -12.51
N VAL A 228 -7.45 27.99 -12.09
CA VAL A 228 -6.41 26.96 -12.30
C VAL A 228 -6.37 26.47 -13.75
N SER A 229 -7.43 26.70 -14.52
CA SER A 229 -7.54 26.20 -15.90
C SER A 229 -6.93 27.12 -16.96
N ASP A 230 -6.74 28.41 -16.69
CA ASP A 230 -6.49 29.40 -17.73
C ASP A 230 -5.02 29.83 -17.97
N ASN A 231 -4.07 29.43 -17.13
CA ASN A 231 -2.68 29.92 -17.19
C ASN A 231 -1.68 28.97 -17.87
N LEU A 232 -2.09 28.14 -18.82
CA LEU A 232 -1.22 27.14 -19.45
C LEU A 232 -1.10 27.37 -20.95
N GLU A 233 0.14 27.30 -21.47
CA GLU A 233 0.48 27.45 -22.89
C GLU A 233 -0.47 26.64 -23.79
N GLU A 234 -1.11 27.32 -24.72
CA GLU A 234 -2.09 26.79 -25.68
C GLU A 234 -1.52 25.66 -26.54
N SER A 235 -0.21 25.66 -26.78
CA SER A 235 0.52 24.66 -27.57
C SER A 235 0.50 23.22 -27.01
N THR A 236 0.13 23.05 -25.75
CA THR A 236 0.08 21.71 -25.08
C THR A 236 -1.34 21.22 -24.81
N ARG A 237 -2.38 21.97 -25.25
CA ARG A 237 -3.79 21.54 -25.05
C ARG A 237 -4.15 20.41 -26.01
N ASN A 238 -4.46 19.26 -25.45
CA ASN A 238 -5.05 18.13 -26.14
C ASN A 238 -6.26 17.62 -25.33
N PRO A 239 -7.44 18.27 -25.44
CA PRO A 239 -8.63 17.87 -24.69
C PRO A 239 -9.12 16.48 -25.12
N PHE A 240 -9.76 15.77 -24.20
CA PHE A 240 -10.40 14.50 -24.54
C PHE A 240 -11.60 14.74 -25.47
N SER A 241 -11.59 14.06 -26.60
CA SER A 241 -12.77 14.03 -27.49
C SER A 241 -13.87 13.15 -26.86
N THR A 242 -15.11 13.31 -27.36
CA THR A 242 -16.20 12.41 -26.96
C THR A 242 -15.86 10.95 -27.22
N PHE A 243 -15.20 10.68 -28.36
CA PHE A 243 -14.70 9.34 -28.70
C PHE A 243 -13.70 8.82 -27.67
N ASP A 244 -12.72 9.64 -27.25
CA ASP A 244 -11.74 9.24 -26.22
C ASP A 244 -12.45 8.89 -24.90
N SER A 245 -13.43 9.72 -24.51
CA SER A 245 -14.20 9.52 -23.28
C SER A 245 -15.01 8.22 -23.30
N ILE A 246 -15.63 7.89 -24.44
CA ILE A 246 -16.36 6.62 -24.62
C ILE A 246 -15.43 5.42 -24.51
N ILE A 247 -14.27 5.46 -25.17
CA ILE A 247 -13.28 4.37 -25.12
C ILE A 247 -12.74 4.19 -23.69
N ILE A 248 -12.42 5.29 -23.00
CA ILE A 248 -11.95 5.23 -21.60
C ILE A 248 -13.04 4.64 -20.68
N ALA A 249 -14.29 5.07 -20.85
CA ALA A 249 -15.41 4.53 -20.09
C ALA A 249 -15.59 3.02 -20.32
N LEU A 250 -15.50 2.59 -21.58
CA LEU A 250 -15.61 1.17 -21.96
C LEU A 250 -14.47 0.34 -21.34
N ILE A 251 -13.22 0.80 -21.44
CA ILE A 251 -12.07 0.14 -20.80
C ILE A 251 -12.27 0.05 -19.28
N SER A 252 -12.75 1.12 -18.66
CA SER A 252 -12.98 1.16 -17.21
C SER A 252 -14.05 0.16 -16.78
N VAL A 253 -15.16 0.08 -17.50
CA VAL A 253 -16.25 -0.87 -17.20
C VAL A 253 -15.77 -2.32 -17.38
N ILE A 254 -15.08 -2.62 -18.48
CA ILE A 254 -14.55 -3.96 -18.73
C ILE A 254 -13.51 -4.34 -17.65
N GLY A 255 -12.59 -3.43 -17.34
CA GLY A 255 -11.55 -3.66 -16.35
C GLY A 255 -12.11 -3.90 -14.94
N LEU A 256 -13.09 -3.08 -14.51
CA LEU A 256 -13.76 -3.27 -13.22
C LEU A 256 -14.56 -4.58 -13.19
N ALA A 257 -15.30 -4.87 -14.26
CA ALA A 257 -16.05 -6.13 -14.37
C ALA A 257 -15.10 -7.34 -14.33
N TRP A 258 -13.93 -7.26 -14.97
CA TRP A 258 -12.91 -8.33 -14.94
C TRP A 258 -12.31 -8.53 -13.55
N ILE A 259 -11.97 -7.45 -12.84
CA ILE A 259 -11.43 -7.51 -11.46
C ILE A 259 -12.45 -8.17 -10.52
N ILE A 260 -13.72 -7.80 -10.63
CA ILE A 260 -14.81 -8.34 -9.78
C ILE A 260 -15.16 -9.77 -10.19
N ASN A 261 -15.15 -10.09 -11.48
CA ASN A 261 -15.51 -11.41 -11.97
C ASN A 261 -14.60 -12.53 -11.45
N ASP A 262 -13.30 -12.26 -11.26
CA ASP A 262 -12.34 -13.29 -10.84
C ASP A 262 -12.72 -13.92 -9.48
N PRO A 263 -12.91 -13.18 -8.36
CA PRO A 263 -13.40 -13.80 -7.13
C PRO A 263 -14.84 -14.31 -7.25
N VAL A 264 -15.73 -13.60 -7.95
CA VAL A 264 -17.13 -14.01 -8.08
C VAL A 264 -17.23 -15.35 -8.76
N SER A 265 -16.57 -15.55 -9.90
CA SER A 265 -16.63 -16.80 -10.66
C SER A 265 -16.01 -17.99 -9.91
N LYS A 266 -14.98 -17.75 -9.10
CA LYS A 266 -14.34 -18.81 -8.30
C LYS A 266 -15.18 -19.22 -7.09
N ILE A 267 -15.83 -18.26 -6.44
CA ILE A 267 -16.51 -18.49 -5.15
C ILE A 267 -17.98 -18.87 -5.35
N THR A 268 -18.69 -18.21 -6.29
CA THR A 268 -20.15 -18.36 -6.45
C THR A 268 -20.55 -19.17 -7.69
N SER A 269 -19.59 -19.58 -8.52
CA SER A 269 -19.83 -20.19 -9.85
C SER A 269 -20.59 -19.27 -10.84
N ALA A 270 -20.93 -18.04 -10.44
CA ALA A 270 -21.48 -17.05 -11.36
C ALA A 270 -20.34 -16.40 -12.16
N ASN A 271 -20.44 -16.42 -13.48
CA ASN A 271 -19.41 -15.85 -14.35
C ASN A 271 -20.03 -14.77 -15.25
N LEU A 272 -19.60 -13.51 -15.05
CA LEU A 272 -20.05 -12.38 -15.87
C LEU A 272 -19.65 -12.53 -17.35
N PHE A 273 -18.59 -13.29 -17.62
CA PHE A 273 -18.04 -13.54 -18.96
C PHE A 273 -18.19 -15.02 -19.37
N ASN A 274 -19.37 -15.59 -19.13
CA ASN A 274 -19.66 -16.99 -19.43
C ASN A 274 -19.87 -17.23 -20.94
N PHE A 275 -18.80 -17.05 -21.72
CA PHE A 275 -18.75 -17.34 -23.15
C PHE A 275 -17.31 -17.74 -23.54
N GLN A 276 -17.18 -18.30 -24.76
CA GLN A 276 -15.85 -18.66 -25.32
C GLN A 276 -15.71 -18.07 -26.72
N VAL A 277 -14.48 -17.64 -27.03
CA VAL A 277 -14.08 -17.18 -28.37
C VAL A 277 -12.86 -17.98 -28.82
N GLY A 278 -13.09 -18.98 -29.65
CA GLY A 278 -12.05 -19.95 -30.00
C GLY A 278 -11.59 -20.75 -28.78
N SER A 279 -10.28 -20.69 -28.48
CA SER A 279 -9.68 -21.32 -27.30
C SER A 279 -9.65 -20.42 -26.06
N LEU A 280 -10.09 -19.17 -26.18
CA LEU A 280 -10.06 -18.20 -25.06
C LEU A 280 -11.40 -18.22 -24.32
N ASP A 281 -11.35 -18.28 -23.00
CA ASP A 281 -12.51 -17.99 -22.17
C ASP A 281 -12.87 -16.50 -22.23
N GLY A 282 -14.14 -16.19 -21.93
CA GLY A 282 -14.66 -14.82 -22.04
C GLY A 282 -13.95 -13.82 -21.16
N SER A 283 -13.44 -14.21 -19.99
CA SER A 283 -12.69 -13.35 -19.07
C SER A 283 -11.36 -12.91 -19.71
N ASN A 284 -10.61 -13.86 -20.26
CA ASN A 284 -9.34 -13.58 -20.95
C ASN A 284 -9.58 -12.79 -22.24
N PHE A 285 -10.65 -13.11 -22.99
CA PHE A 285 -11.01 -12.36 -24.19
C PHE A 285 -11.33 -10.89 -23.87
N MET A 286 -12.12 -10.61 -22.83
CA MET A 286 -12.51 -9.25 -22.46
C MET A 286 -11.34 -8.42 -21.94
N ILE A 287 -10.41 -9.01 -21.15
CA ILE A 287 -9.23 -8.26 -20.70
C ILE A 287 -8.26 -7.96 -21.85
N ILE A 288 -8.15 -8.86 -22.84
CA ILE A 288 -7.39 -8.59 -24.06
C ILE A 288 -8.00 -7.43 -24.84
N ILE A 289 -9.34 -7.38 -25.00
CA ILE A 289 -10.03 -6.25 -25.63
C ILE A 289 -9.73 -4.96 -24.87
N ALA A 290 -9.87 -4.96 -23.54
CA ALA A 290 -9.57 -3.77 -22.73
C ALA A 290 -8.13 -3.29 -22.92
N LEU A 291 -7.17 -4.22 -22.98
CA LEU A 291 -5.76 -3.92 -23.20
C LEU A 291 -5.53 -3.32 -24.61
N VAL A 292 -6.12 -3.91 -25.64
CA VAL A 292 -6.01 -3.39 -27.01
C VAL A 292 -6.59 -1.99 -27.13
N LEU A 293 -7.77 -1.76 -26.56
CA LEU A 293 -8.40 -0.42 -26.53
C LEU A 293 -7.56 0.57 -25.73
N PHE A 294 -6.98 0.15 -24.61
CA PHE A 294 -6.07 0.98 -23.80
C PHE A 294 -4.81 1.38 -24.59
N LEU A 295 -4.17 0.42 -25.22
CA LEU A 295 -2.99 0.68 -26.06
C LEU A 295 -3.35 1.58 -27.25
N PHE A 296 -4.50 1.36 -27.87
CA PHE A 296 -4.97 2.20 -28.97
C PHE A 296 -5.15 3.66 -28.53
N ILE A 297 -5.89 3.92 -27.44
CA ILE A 297 -6.12 5.29 -26.96
C ILE A 297 -4.80 5.94 -26.51
N LEU A 298 -3.91 5.17 -25.87
CA LEU A 298 -2.60 5.62 -25.43
C LEU A 298 -1.75 6.08 -26.62
N VAL A 299 -1.61 5.26 -27.66
CA VAL A 299 -0.84 5.58 -28.86
C VAL A 299 -1.46 6.78 -29.58
N LYS A 300 -2.79 6.79 -29.79
CA LYS A 300 -3.50 7.91 -30.40
C LYS A 300 -3.23 9.23 -29.67
N ARG A 301 -3.29 9.23 -28.35
CA ARG A 301 -3.11 10.43 -27.52
C ARG A 301 -1.66 10.91 -27.55
N ILE A 302 -0.70 10.01 -27.40
CA ILE A 302 0.73 10.33 -27.34
C ILE A 302 1.23 10.86 -28.68
N SER A 303 0.75 10.33 -29.80
CA SER A 303 1.16 10.76 -31.14
C SER A 303 0.77 12.22 -31.48
N GLN A 304 -0.16 12.79 -30.72
CA GLN A 304 -0.63 14.17 -30.91
C GLN A 304 0.24 15.24 -30.21
N TYR A 305 1.21 14.83 -29.40
CA TYR A 305 2.11 15.75 -28.70
C TYR A 305 3.41 16.00 -29.48
N THR A 306 4.12 17.06 -29.10
CA THR A 306 5.45 17.39 -29.65
C THR A 306 6.43 16.23 -29.41
N PRO A 307 7.44 16.03 -30.28
CA PRO A 307 8.39 14.92 -30.16
C PRO A 307 9.03 14.80 -28.78
N VAL A 308 9.46 15.92 -28.18
CA VAL A 308 10.08 15.91 -26.84
C VAL A 308 9.12 15.44 -25.76
N LEU A 309 7.87 15.95 -25.77
CA LEU A 309 6.87 15.57 -24.79
C LEU A 309 6.42 14.13 -24.98
N ARG A 310 6.25 13.71 -26.24
CA ARG A 310 5.95 12.32 -26.60
C ARG A 310 7.00 11.36 -26.07
N ASP A 311 8.29 11.65 -26.27
CA ASP A 311 9.39 10.81 -25.80
C ASP A 311 9.39 10.67 -24.27
N LYS A 312 9.18 11.79 -23.56
CA LYS A 312 9.07 11.79 -22.08
C LYS A 312 7.87 10.98 -21.59
N MET A 313 6.72 11.06 -22.26
CA MET A 313 5.55 10.24 -21.94
C MET A 313 5.82 8.76 -22.17
N ILE A 314 6.49 8.39 -23.26
CA ILE A 314 6.91 7.00 -23.53
C ILE A 314 7.83 6.51 -22.41
N ALA A 315 8.76 7.34 -21.93
CA ALA A 315 9.62 6.96 -20.82
C ALA A 315 8.82 6.64 -19.52
N VAL A 316 7.81 7.47 -19.18
CA VAL A 316 6.92 7.22 -18.04
C VAL A 316 6.16 5.90 -18.21
N ILE A 317 5.64 5.62 -19.41
CA ILE A 317 4.87 4.40 -19.70
C ILE A 317 5.74 3.15 -19.59
N VAL A 318 6.97 3.19 -20.09
CA VAL A 318 7.92 2.06 -19.95
C VAL A 318 8.20 1.78 -18.47
N LEU A 319 8.42 2.84 -17.67
CA LEU A 319 8.62 2.67 -16.23
C LEU A 319 7.36 2.16 -15.52
N ALA A 320 6.19 2.66 -15.89
CA ALA A 320 4.91 2.17 -15.35
C ALA A 320 4.66 0.69 -15.70
N PHE A 321 4.99 0.27 -16.92
CA PHE A 321 4.89 -1.13 -17.32
C PHE A 321 5.80 -2.05 -16.46
N ILE A 322 7.04 -1.63 -16.19
CA ILE A 322 7.96 -2.35 -15.31
C ILE A 322 7.42 -2.42 -13.88
N THR A 323 6.80 -1.34 -13.42
CA THR A 323 6.19 -1.22 -12.10
C THR A 323 5.06 -2.24 -11.89
N ILE A 324 4.35 -2.69 -12.94
CA ILE A 324 3.35 -3.77 -12.86
C ILE A 324 4.01 -5.05 -12.31
N PHE A 325 5.13 -5.46 -12.87
CA PHE A 325 5.81 -6.69 -12.46
C PHE A 325 6.48 -6.58 -11.10
N PHE A 326 6.95 -5.37 -10.74
CA PHE A 326 7.45 -5.13 -9.39
C PHE A 326 6.34 -5.38 -8.36
N TRP A 327 5.18 -4.76 -8.52
CA TRP A 327 4.08 -4.91 -7.57
C TRP A 327 3.43 -6.29 -7.63
N ALA A 328 3.40 -6.94 -8.80
CA ALA A 328 2.94 -8.33 -8.93
C ALA A 328 3.78 -9.30 -8.08
N SER A 329 5.08 -9.03 -7.97
CA SER A 329 5.98 -9.83 -7.14
C SER A 329 5.99 -9.33 -5.69
N PHE A 330 6.09 -8.03 -5.44
CA PHE A 330 6.17 -7.45 -4.10
C PHE A 330 4.93 -7.77 -3.25
N GLU A 331 3.74 -7.72 -3.85
CA GLU A 331 2.47 -7.99 -3.18
C GLU A 331 2.24 -9.48 -2.84
N GLN A 332 3.15 -10.37 -3.22
CA GLN A 332 3.17 -11.74 -2.69
C GLN A 332 3.36 -11.76 -1.17
N ALA A 333 3.89 -10.68 -0.59
CA ALA A 333 4.09 -10.51 0.85
C ALA A 333 2.79 -10.68 1.67
N GLY A 334 1.65 -10.17 1.19
CA GLY A 334 0.36 -10.36 1.85
C GLY A 334 -0.46 -11.56 1.32
N GLY A 335 0.10 -12.32 0.38
CA GLY A 335 -0.53 -13.47 -0.28
C GLY A 335 0.26 -14.77 -0.06
N SER A 336 0.96 -15.22 -1.10
CA SER A 336 1.67 -16.51 -1.07
C SER A 336 2.78 -16.60 -0.02
N MET A 337 3.47 -15.49 0.29
CA MET A 337 4.49 -15.49 1.36
C MET A 337 3.87 -15.63 2.75
N THR A 338 2.67 -15.11 2.98
CA THR A 338 1.93 -15.31 4.23
C THR A 338 1.51 -16.79 4.38
N ILE A 339 1.06 -17.42 3.30
CA ILE A 339 0.77 -18.87 3.26
C ILE A 339 2.06 -19.67 3.54
N PHE A 340 3.16 -19.31 2.90
CA PHE A 340 4.46 -19.94 3.12
C PHE A 340 4.92 -19.81 4.58
N ALA A 341 4.73 -18.63 5.18
CA ALA A 341 5.03 -18.38 6.58
C ALA A 341 4.20 -19.27 7.50
N LYS A 342 2.89 -19.45 7.23
CA LYS A 342 1.99 -20.26 8.05
C LYS A 342 2.28 -21.76 7.92
N ASP A 343 2.34 -22.26 6.69
CA ASP A 343 2.24 -23.70 6.42
C ASP A 343 3.61 -24.37 6.20
N TYR A 344 4.64 -23.61 5.81
CA TYR A 344 5.92 -24.19 5.41
C TYR A 344 7.12 -23.73 6.26
N THR A 345 6.92 -22.84 7.24
CA THR A 345 8.02 -22.27 8.03
C THR A 345 8.00 -22.76 9.47
N GLN A 346 9.18 -23.13 9.98
CA GLN A 346 9.34 -23.49 11.40
C GLN A 346 9.21 -22.22 12.26
N ARG A 347 8.04 -22.02 12.88
CA ARG A 347 7.72 -20.84 13.70
C ARG A 347 7.71 -21.08 15.20
N VAL A 348 7.73 -22.36 15.62
CA VAL A 348 7.76 -22.73 17.03
C VAL A 348 9.20 -22.73 17.52
N LEU A 349 9.48 -21.92 18.52
CA LEU A 349 10.81 -21.72 19.12
C LEU A 349 10.87 -22.24 20.54
N THR A 350 11.99 -22.89 20.88
CA THR A 350 12.25 -23.49 22.20
C THR A 350 13.69 -23.20 22.62
N GLY A 351 13.99 -23.31 23.92
CA GLY A 351 15.35 -23.16 24.45
C GLY A 351 15.97 -21.78 24.08
N ASP A 352 17.23 -21.78 23.67
CA ASP A 352 17.97 -20.55 23.36
C ASP A 352 17.34 -19.72 22.25
N SER A 353 16.77 -20.38 21.23
CA SER A 353 16.07 -19.69 20.13
C SER A 353 14.89 -18.88 20.62
N LYS A 354 14.13 -19.38 21.60
CA LYS A 354 13.04 -18.65 22.25
C LYS A 354 13.57 -17.42 23.01
N ILE A 355 14.66 -17.58 23.79
CA ILE A 355 15.25 -16.50 24.56
C ILE A 355 15.70 -15.38 23.63
N ILE A 356 16.44 -15.71 22.57
CA ILE A 356 16.89 -14.75 21.56
C ILE A 356 15.69 -14.03 20.93
N PHE A 357 14.68 -14.77 20.52
CA PHE A 357 13.48 -14.20 19.93
C PHE A 357 12.77 -13.25 20.90
N ASN A 358 12.59 -13.63 22.17
CA ASN A 358 11.92 -12.79 23.15
C ASN A 358 12.65 -11.46 23.36
N VAL A 359 13.98 -11.50 23.46
CA VAL A 359 14.80 -10.27 23.59
C VAL A 359 14.68 -9.40 22.35
N VAL A 360 14.85 -9.99 21.16
CA VAL A 360 14.77 -9.25 19.89
C VAL A 360 13.38 -8.66 19.69
N ASN A 361 12.32 -9.45 19.91
CA ASN A 361 10.94 -8.99 19.79
C ASN A 361 10.63 -7.86 20.78
N THR A 362 11.10 -7.97 22.02
CA THR A 362 10.96 -6.88 23.01
C THR A 362 11.61 -5.59 22.51
N LEU A 363 12.84 -5.66 22.02
CA LEU A 363 13.57 -4.49 21.55
C LEU A 363 12.89 -3.85 20.32
N ILE A 364 12.52 -4.65 19.32
CA ILE A 364 11.88 -4.12 18.10
C ILE A 364 10.47 -3.58 18.35
N THR A 365 9.80 -4.01 19.42
CA THR A 365 8.47 -3.53 19.82
C THR A 365 8.56 -2.30 20.71
N ILE A 366 9.35 -2.36 21.78
CA ILE A 366 9.39 -1.29 22.79
C ILE A 366 10.12 -0.04 22.30
N VAL A 367 11.24 -0.19 21.59
CA VAL A 367 12.04 0.98 21.18
C VAL A 367 11.25 1.90 20.23
N PRO A 368 10.63 1.43 19.13
CA PRO A 368 9.80 2.29 18.30
C PRO A 368 8.59 2.88 19.05
N LEU A 369 7.94 2.09 19.90
CA LEU A 369 6.77 2.53 20.65
C LEU A 369 7.12 3.66 21.65
N VAL A 370 8.27 3.60 22.32
CA VAL A 370 8.78 4.66 23.19
C VAL A 370 9.06 5.93 22.37
N ILE A 371 9.69 5.80 21.19
CA ILE A 371 9.97 6.95 20.31
C ILE A 371 8.66 7.62 19.88
N ILE A 372 7.68 6.84 19.43
CA ILE A 372 6.38 7.37 19.01
C ILE A 372 5.66 8.02 20.19
N SER A 373 5.71 7.42 21.39
CA SER A 373 5.13 7.99 22.61
C SER A 373 5.80 9.31 23.01
N TYR A 374 7.11 9.46 22.77
CA TYR A 374 7.82 10.73 22.97
C TYR A 374 7.31 11.80 21.99
N VAL A 375 7.11 11.46 20.71
CA VAL A 375 6.52 12.37 19.72
C VAL A 375 5.10 12.80 20.14
N LEU A 376 4.31 11.85 20.63
CA LEU A 376 2.97 12.09 21.18
C LEU A 376 3.02 13.11 22.33
N PHE A 377 3.91 12.92 23.29
CA PHE A 377 4.08 13.84 24.42
C PHE A 377 4.46 15.26 23.94
N LYS A 378 5.33 15.38 22.94
CA LYS A 378 5.69 16.67 22.33
C LYS A 378 4.49 17.32 21.64
N LEU A 379 3.64 16.55 20.96
CA LEU A 379 2.41 17.07 20.37
C LEU A 379 1.46 17.59 21.46
N PHE A 380 1.22 16.81 22.50
CA PHE A 380 0.33 17.20 23.61
C PHE A 380 0.78 18.50 24.29
N SER A 381 2.08 18.68 24.52
CA SER A 381 2.62 19.90 25.14
C SER A 381 2.30 21.17 24.33
N LYS A 382 1.97 21.06 23.04
CA LYS A 382 1.68 22.19 22.16
C LYS A 382 0.19 22.34 21.80
N THR A 383 -0.58 21.27 21.88
CA THR A 383 -1.95 21.23 21.35
C THR A 383 -3.01 21.00 22.42
N PHE A 384 -2.64 20.54 23.62
CA PHE A 384 -3.60 20.09 24.62
C PHE A 384 -4.56 21.20 25.05
N ALA A 385 -4.07 22.43 25.26
CA ALA A 385 -4.88 23.56 25.68
C ALA A 385 -6.00 23.91 24.69
N LYS A 386 -5.76 23.75 23.38
CA LYS A 386 -6.71 24.13 22.32
C LYS A 386 -7.52 22.96 21.79
N TYR A 387 -6.97 21.75 21.82
CA TYR A 387 -7.55 20.55 21.22
C TYR A 387 -7.58 19.36 22.21
N ALA A 388 -8.03 19.63 23.46
CA ALA A 388 -8.00 18.66 24.54
C ALA A 388 -8.69 17.32 24.19
N LEU A 389 -9.90 17.38 23.59
CA LEU A 389 -10.66 16.16 23.27
C LEU A 389 -9.95 15.29 22.24
N GLY A 390 -9.39 15.87 21.18
CA GLY A 390 -8.61 15.11 20.19
C GLY A 390 -7.36 14.48 20.80
N ASN A 391 -6.68 15.19 21.71
CA ASN A 391 -5.51 14.66 22.42
C ASN A 391 -5.87 13.53 23.41
N ILE A 392 -7.02 13.63 24.10
CA ILE A 392 -7.51 12.57 24.99
C ILE A 392 -7.83 11.30 24.18
N ILE A 393 -8.50 11.44 23.04
CA ILE A 393 -8.81 10.31 22.14
C ILE A 393 -7.52 9.65 21.65
N LEU A 394 -6.53 10.45 21.25
CA LEU A 394 -5.24 9.96 20.82
C LEU A 394 -4.48 9.26 21.96
N ALA A 395 -4.54 9.82 23.19
CA ALA A 395 -3.97 9.19 24.38
C ALA A 395 -4.61 7.83 24.68
N LEU A 396 -5.94 7.74 24.56
CA LEU A 396 -6.67 6.46 24.76
C LEU A 396 -6.17 5.38 23.80
N GLY A 397 -5.95 5.71 22.53
CA GLY A 397 -5.36 4.78 21.57
C GLY A 397 -3.99 4.24 22.03
N PHE A 398 -3.13 5.11 22.53
CA PHE A 398 -1.81 4.71 23.04
C PHE A 398 -1.90 3.89 24.34
N VAL A 399 -2.85 4.18 25.23
CA VAL A 399 -3.10 3.34 26.42
C VAL A 399 -3.50 1.93 25.99
N ILE A 400 -4.36 1.79 24.98
CA ILE A 400 -4.75 0.46 24.46
C ILE A 400 -3.52 -0.25 23.84
N ILE A 401 -2.72 0.43 23.02
CA ILE A 401 -1.48 -0.16 22.45
C ILE A 401 -0.55 -0.66 23.54
N TRP A 402 -0.23 0.18 24.53
CA TRP A 402 0.64 -0.21 25.63
C TRP A 402 0.08 -1.38 26.42
N GLY A 403 -1.24 -1.41 26.69
CA GLY A 403 -1.91 -2.52 27.35
C GLY A 403 -1.74 -3.82 26.59
N ILE A 404 -2.00 -3.83 25.28
CA ILE A 404 -1.84 -5.02 24.42
C ILE A 404 -0.37 -5.46 24.36
N VAL A 405 0.57 -4.52 24.20
CA VAL A 405 2.02 -4.82 24.12
C VAL A 405 2.51 -5.45 25.42
N ILE A 406 2.13 -4.91 26.58
CA ILE A 406 2.52 -5.45 27.88
C ILE A 406 1.93 -6.88 28.05
N TYR A 407 0.66 -7.05 27.70
CA TYR A 407 0.00 -8.37 27.75
C TYR A 407 0.71 -9.39 26.82
N MET A 408 0.95 -9.00 25.58
CA MET A 408 1.64 -9.81 24.56
C MET A 408 3.04 -10.25 25.04
N LEU A 409 3.86 -9.32 25.49
CA LEU A 409 5.21 -9.62 25.96
C LEU A 409 5.18 -10.46 27.24
N SER A 410 4.27 -10.17 28.18
CA SER A 410 4.11 -10.98 29.40
C SER A 410 3.79 -12.44 29.07
N ASN A 411 2.82 -12.68 28.17
CA ASN A 411 2.48 -14.04 27.74
C ASN A 411 3.67 -14.74 27.07
N GLN A 412 4.36 -14.04 26.16
CA GLN A 412 5.50 -14.57 25.43
C GLN A 412 6.64 -15.03 26.36
N TYR A 413 6.88 -14.32 27.46
CA TYR A 413 7.89 -14.74 28.45
C TYR A 413 7.42 -15.89 29.34
N ASN A 414 6.13 -15.97 29.63
CA ASN A 414 5.56 -17.01 30.52
C ASN A 414 5.33 -18.36 29.81
N GLU A 415 5.15 -18.39 28.52
CA GLU A 415 4.96 -19.62 27.74
C GLU A 415 6.23 -20.48 27.73
N VAL A 416 6.09 -21.79 27.66
CA VAL A 416 7.22 -22.76 27.56
C VAL A 416 7.82 -22.71 26.13
N LYS A 417 6.97 -22.55 25.12
CA LYS A 417 7.33 -22.42 23.70
C LYS A 417 6.78 -21.11 23.19
N SER A 418 7.51 -20.43 22.31
CA SER A 418 7.00 -19.25 21.62
C SER A 418 6.71 -19.60 20.16
N GLU A 419 5.51 -19.33 19.71
CA GLU A 419 5.18 -19.41 18.28
C GLU A 419 5.19 -17.99 17.68
N VAL A 420 5.94 -17.81 16.60
CA VAL A 420 5.97 -16.55 15.86
C VAL A 420 4.71 -16.46 14.98
N PRO A 421 3.82 -15.49 15.17
CA PRO A 421 2.67 -15.31 14.30
C PRO A 421 3.09 -15.19 12.83
N ALA A 422 2.33 -15.81 11.93
CA ALA A 422 2.65 -15.79 10.49
C ALA A 422 2.61 -14.38 9.90
N THR A 423 1.73 -13.54 10.43
CA THR A 423 1.60 -12.12 10.08
C THR A 423 2.85 -11.28 10.40
N TRP A 424 3.65 -11.71 11.39
CA TRP A 424 4.79 -10.92 11.87
C TRP A 424 5.96 -10.84 10.88
N PHE A 425 6.05 -11.75 9.93
CA PHE A 425 7.06 -11.61 8.87
C PHE A 425 6.85 -10.35 8.04
N GLY A 426 5.60 -9.91 7.84
CA GLY A 426 5.31 -8.63 7.18
C GLY A 426 5.84 -7.39 7.90
N ILE A 427 6.02 -7.45 9.22
CA ILE A 427 6.60 -6.38 10.05
C ILE A 427 8.02 -6.04 9.60
N LEU A 428 8.77 -7.04 9.12
CA LEU A 428 10.16 -6.88 8.69
C LEU A 428 10.30 -5.83 7.59
N ASN A 429 9.33 -5.71 6.68
CA ASN A 429 9.35 -4.66 5.66
C ASN A 429 9.40 -3.26 6.31
N SER A 430 8.47 -2.95 7.21
CA SER A 430 8.43 -1.64 7.89
C SER A 430 9.67 -1.40 8.75
N LEU A 431 10.17 -2.43 9.44
CA LEU A 431 11.39 -2.35 10.25
C LEU A 431 12.62 -2.04 9.37
N PHE A 432 12.77 -2.76 8.26
CA PHE A 432 13.87 -2.53 7.33
C PHE A 432 13.75 -1.19 6.61
N ILE A 433 12.54 -0.71 6.27
CA ILE A 433 12.36 0.63 5.72
C ILE A 433 12.89 1.67 6.71
N ILE A 434 12.43 1.64 7.96
CA ILE A 434 12.82 2.62 8.99
C ILE A 434 14.35 2.60 9.19
N SER A 435 14.96 1.42 9.17
CA SER A 435 16.39 1.25 9.42
C SER A 435 17.26 1.59 8.22
N LEU A 436 16.85 1.22 7.00
CA LEU A 436 17.68 1.29 5.80
C LEU A 436 17.42 2.55 4.96
N ALA A 437 16.23 3.18 5.04
CA ALA A 437 15.93 4.37 4.26
C ALA A 437 16.94 5.51 4.46
N PRO A 438 17.42 5.82 5.70
CA PRO A 438 18.45 6.84 5.89
C PRO A 438 19.78 6.49 5.21
N ILE A 439 20.15 5.20 5.16
CA ILE A 439 21.38 4.72 4.53
C ILE A 439 21.27 4.85 3.00
N VAL A 440 20.14 4.42 2.44
CA VAL A 440 19.84 4.51 1.00
C VAL A 440 19.75 5.98 0.57
N SER A 441 19.13 6.86 1.37
CA SER A 441 19.06 8.30 1.10
C SER A 441 20.47 8.91 0.99
N LYS A 442 21.38 8.60 1.94
CA LYS A 442 22.78 9.05 1.87
C LYS A 442 23.51 8.52 0.63
N LEU A 443 23.18 7.29 0.19
CA LEU A 443 23.73 6.75 -1.06
C LEU A 443 23.27 7.58 -2.27
N TRP A 444 21.99 8.01 -2.29
CA TRP A 444 21.45 8.88 -3.36
C TRP A 444 22.07 10.30 -3.37
N GLU A 445 22.53 10.80 -2.25
CA GLU A 445 23.21 12.10 -2.14
C GLU A 445 24.70 12.02 -2.49
N SER A 446 25.26 10.82 -2.59
CA SER A 446 26.66 10.57 -2.88
C SER A 446 26.98 10.59 -4.39
N LYS A 447 28.26 10.53 -4.73
CA LYS A 447 28.76 10.37 -6.11
C LYS A 447 28.29 9.06 -6.77
N TYR A 448 27.80 8.09 -6.00
CA TYR A 448 27.32 6.79 -6.48
C TYR A 448 25.79 6.79 -6.76
N ASN A 449 25.18 7.95 -6.91
CA ASN A 449 23.76 8.07 -7.23
C ASN A 449 23.46 7.56 -8.65
N PRO A 450 22.83 6.37 -8.83
CA PRO A 450 22.51 5.86 -10.16
C PRO A 450 21.36 6.67 -10.79
N SER A 451 21.24 6.59 -12.13
CA SER A 451 20.07 7.15 -12.82
C SER A 451 18.79 6.43 -12.36
N ALA A 452 17.64 7.09 -12.55
CA ALA A 452 16.34 6.50 -12.21
C ALA A 452 16.10 5.13 -12.84
N THR A 453 16.43 5.00 -14.12
CA THR A 453 16.32 3.73 -14.84
C THR A 453 17.16 2.64 -14.18
N MET A 454 18.39 2.97 -13.76
CA MET A 454 19.27 2.02 -13.05
C MET A 454 18.74 1.69 -11.65
N LYS A 455 18.14 2.65 -10.94
CA LYS A 455 17.47 2.38 -9.65
C LYS A 455 16.34 1.38 -9.82
N ASN A 456 15.49 1.57 -10.85
CA ASN A 456 14.45 0.59 -11.17
C ASN A 456 15.03 -0.79 -11.48
N ALA A 457 16.10 -0.86 -12.28
CA ALA A 457 16.77 -2.13 -12.61
C ALA A 457 17.29 -2.84 -11.35
N PHE A 458 18.03 -2.13 -10.49
CA PHE A 458 18.54 -2.69 -9.24
C PHE A 458 17.41 -3.12 -8.30
N GLY A 459 16.35 -2.33 -8.19
CA GLY A 459 15.20 -2.69 -7.38
C GLY A 459 14.52 -3.99 -7.82
N MET A 460 14.36 -4.18 -9.13
CA MET A 460 13.84 -5.43 -9.70
C MET A 460 14.77 -6.63 -9.42
N ILE A 461 16.07 -6.45 -9.57
CA ILE A 461 17.05 -7.53 -9.31
C ILE A 461 17.07 -7.91 -7.84
N LEU A 462 17.07 -6.91 -6.93
CA LEU A 462 17.03 -7.16 -5.49
C LEU A 462 15.76 -7.91 -5.08
N LEU A 463 14.60 -7.50 -5.59
CA LEU A 463 13.35 -8.21 -5.38
C LEU A 463 13.44 -9.68 -5.82
N GLY A 464 13.97 -9.93 -7.01
CA GLY A 464 14.17 -11.30 -7.52
C GLY A 464 15.16 -12.12 -6.70
N ILE A 465 16.24 -11.51 -6.17
CA ILE A 465 17.18 -12.16 -5.25
C ILE A 465 16.47 -12.60 -3.97
N GLY A 466 15.57 -11.77 -3.42
CA GLY A 466 14.76 -12.14 -2.27
C GLY A 466 13.90 -13.37 -2.51
N PHE A 467 13.25 -13.48 -3.67
CA PHE A 467 12.53 -14.70 -4.05
C PHE A 467 13.46 -15.88 -4.33
N GLY A 468 14.68 -15.62 -4.82
CA GLY A 468 15.73 -16.63 -4.96
C GLY A 468 16.09 -17.29 -3.62
N ALA A 469 16.12 -16.52 -2.53
CA ALA A 469 16.31 -17.06 -1.18
C ALA A 469 15.16 -18.00 -0.78
N LEU A 470 13.89 -17.62 -1.08
CA LEU A 470 12.73 -18.50 -0.84
C LEU A 470 12.76 -19.76 -1.72
N ALA A 471 13.14 -19.62 -2.99
CA ALA A 471 13.29 -20.75 -3.90
C ALA A 471 14.34 -21.74 -3.38
N TYR A 472 15.49 -21.25 -2.92
CA TYR A 472 16.51 -22.08 -2.30
C TYR A 472 16.03 -22.72 -1.00
N GLY A 473 15.44 -21.93 -0.09
CA GLY A 473 14.92 -22.43 1.19
C GLY A 473 13.82 -23.48 1.04
N SER A 474 13.03 -23.41 -0.03
CA SER A 474 11.97 -24.37 -0.33
C SER A 474 12.45 -25.63 -1.07
N SER A 475 13.74 -25.73 -1.42
CA SER A 475 14.28 -26.86 -2.19
C SER A 475 14.16 -28.22 -1.47
N THR A 476 14.04 -28.21 -0.15
CA THR A 476 13.86 -29.42 0.66
C THR A 476 12.40 -29.82 0.86
N ILE A 477 11.45 -29.00 0.39
CA ILE A 477 10.02 -29.28 0.51
C ILE A 477 9.62 -30.32 -0.55
N PRO A 478 9.06 -31.49 -0.15
CA PRO A 478 8.57 -32.45 -1.13
C PRO A 478 7.49 -31.87 -2.04
N GLN A 479 7.45 -32.34 -3.28
CA GLN A 479 6.40 -31.95 -4.23
C GLN A 479 5.00 -32.26 -3.67
N GLY A 480 4.09 -31.29 -3.73
CA GLY A 480 2.71 -31.46 -3.25
C GLY A 480 2.56 -31.54 -1.73
N ALA A 481 3.61 -31.30 -0.95
CA ALA A 481 3.50 -31.26 0.50
C ALA A 481 2.57 -30.13 0.93
N ALA A 482 1.62 -30.43 1.82
CA ALA A 482 0.69 -29.44 2.37
C ALA A 482 1.35 -28.56 3.43
N VAL A 483 2.31 -29.12 4.17
CA VAL A 483 3.08 -28.46 5.25
C VAL A 483 4.54 -28.85 5.21
N ALA A 484 5.40 -27.98 5.71
CA ALA A 484 6.83 -28.25 5.93
C ALA A 484 7.36 -27.39 7.10
N ALA A 485 8.64 -27.52 7.42
CA ALA A 485 9.27 -26.80 8.53
C ALA A 485 10.66 -26.29 8.09
N VAL A 486 10.69 -25.32 7.16
CA VAL A 486 11.94 -24.70 6.74
C VAL A 486 12.31 -23.53 7.63
N SER A 487 13.59 -23.16 7.66
CA SER A 487 14.08 -22.07 8.51
C SER A 487 13.44 -20.72 8.17
N MET A 488 13.08 -19.94 9.19
CA MET A 488 12.58 -18.57 9.06
C MET A 488 13.57 -17.62 8.36
N ILE A 489 14.86 -17.94 8.35
CA ILE A 489 15.91 -17.09 7.77
C ILE A 489 15.62 -16.74 6.30
N TRP A 490 15.01 -17.67 5.55
CA TRP A 490 14.68 -17.45 4.15
C TRP A 490 13.63 -16.38 3.96
N LEU A 491 12.61 -16.32 4.84
CA LEU A 491 11.64 -15.22 4.86
C LEU A 491 12.30 -13.90 5.28
N VAL A 492 13.16 -13.92 6.29
CA VAL A 492 13.88 -12.71 6.73
C VAL A 492 14.73 -12.14 5.59
N LEU A 493 15.48 -13.00 4.88
CA LEU A 493 16.27 -12.58 3.72
C LEU A 493 15.39 -12.07 2.58
N ALA A 494 14.27 -12.74 2.30
CA ALA A 494 13.32 -12.30 1.29
C ALA A 494 12.80 -10.89 1.61
N TYR A 495 12.30 -10.64 2.80
CA TYR A 495 11.82 -9.31 3.21
C TYR A 495 12.93 -8.26 3.20
N LEU A 496 14.16 -8.61 3.56
CA LEU A 496 15.31 -7.70 3.47
C LEU A 496 15.55 -7.23 2.03
N PHE A 497 15.67 -8.18 1.09
CA PHE A 497 15.93 -7.86 -0.31
C PHE A 497 14.73 -7.20 -1.00
N HIS A 498 13.50 -7.60 -0.65
CA HIS A 498 12.28 -6.94 -1.14
C HIS A 498 12.21 -5.49 -0.68
N THR A 499 12.53 -5.22 0.59
CA THR A 499 12.55 -3.85 1.12
C THR A 499 13.65 -3.00 0.49
N LEU A 500 14.85 -3.57 0.29
CA LEU A 500 15.90 -2.88 -0.47
C LEU A 500 15.41 -2.57 -1.89
N GLY A 501 14.79 -3.51 -2.57
CA GLY A 501 14.19 -3.31 -3.89
C GLY A 501 13.16 -2.19 -3.90
N GLU A 502 12.28 -2.14 -2.90
CA GLU A 502 11.27 -1.10 -2.71
C GLU A 502 11.90 0.29 -2.53
N LEU A 503 12.92 0.41 -1.67
CA LEU A 503 13.64 1.67 -1.44
C LEU A 503 14.33 2.21 -2.69
N PHE A 504 14.66 1.35 -3.65
CA PHE A 504 15.22 1.74 -4.94
C PHE A 504 14.16 2.23 -5.93
N ILE A 505 12.95 1.67 -5.92
CA ILE A 505 11.90 1.94 -6.93
C ILE A 505 10.90 3.00 -6.46
N SER A 506 10.38 2.88 -5.23
CA SER A 506 9.22 3.67 -4.79
C SER A 506 9.45 5.19 -4.77
N PRO A 507 10.60 5.73 -4.30
CA PRO A 507 10.83 7.17 -4.33
C PRO A 507 11.03 7.71 -5.74
N VAL A 508 11.47 6.85 -6.68
CA VAL A 508 11.84 7.24 -8.03
C VAL A 508 10.62 7.44 -8.92
N GLY A 509 9.62 6.55 -8.84
CA GLY A 509 8.50 6.52 -9.75
C GLY A 509 7.70 7.82 -9.80
N LEU A 510 7.17 8.25 -8.67
CA LEU A 510 6.35 9.47 -8.59
C LEU A 510 7.17 10.75 -8.84
N SER A 511 8.42 10.78 -8.36
CA SER A 511 9.32 11.91 -8.61
C SER A 511 9.59 12.10 -10.10
N TYR A 512 9.81 11.00 -10.84
CA TYR A 512 10.06 11.08 -12.29
C TYR A 512 8.85 11.47 -13.10
N VAL A 513 7.67 10.95 -12.76
CA VAL A 513 6.43 11.39 -13.41
C VAL A 513 6.30 12.92 -13.30
N SER A 514 6.53 13.49 -12.12
CA SER A 514 6.40 14.93 -11.91
C SER A 514 7.48 15.77 -12.61
N LYS A 515 8.67 15.19 -12.86
CA LYS A 515 9.78 15.88 -13.56
C LYS A 515 9.69 15.80 -15.09
N LEU A 516 9.12 14.73 -15.63
CA LEU A 516 9.10 14.45 -17.05
C LEU A 516 7.97 15.15 -17.80
N VAL A 517 6.83 15.39 -17.15
CA VAL A 517 5.64 15.94 -17.82
C VAL A 517 5.21 17.29 -17.26
N PRO A 518 4.59 18.16 -18.06
CA PRO A 518 4.06 19.45 -17.61
C PRO A 518 3.01 19.30 -16.51
N GLY A 519 2.89 20.31 -15.64
CA GLY A 519 2.06 20.28 -14.43
C GLY A 519 0.62 19.78 -14.64
N ARG A 520 -0.06 20.18 -15.74
CA ARG A 520 -1.43 19.72 -16.01
C ARG A 520 -1.54 18.24 -16.41
N MET A 521 -0.45 17.63 -16.88
CA MET A 521 -0.43 16.21 -17.28
C MET A 521 -0.04 15.30 -16.13
N ILE A 522 0.47 15.85 -15.02
CA ILE A 522 0.92 15.10 -13.85
C ILE A 522 -0.21 14.20 -13.31
N ALA A 523 -1.42 14.74 -13.20
CA ALA A 523 -2.58 13.98 -12.68
C ALA A 523 -2.91 12.75 -13.55
N ILE A 524 -2.88 12.92 -14.90
CA ILE A 524 -3.14 11.83 -15.84
C ILE A 524 -2.03 10.77 -15.76
N MET A 525 -0.77 11.20 -15.70
CA MET A 525 0.37 10.30 -15.63
C MET A 525 0.43 9.57 -14.28
N PHE A 526 0.05 10.21 -13.18
CA PHE A 526 -0.16 9.54 -11.91
C PHE A 526 -1.30 8.53 -11.98
N GLY A 527 -2.39 8.85 -12.69
CA GLY A 527 -3.47 7.90 -12.95
C GLY A 527 -2.96 6.63 -13.65
N ILE A 528 -2.12 6.75 -14.68
CA ILE A 528 -1.48 5.62 -15.35
C ILE A 528 -0.55 4.85 -14.40
N TRP A 529 0.19 5.57 -13.56
CA TRP A 529 1.09 4.95 -12.57
C TRP A 529 0.30 4.14 -11.53
N TYR A 530 -0.77 4.70 -10.96
CA TYR A 530 -1.63 3.98 -10.03
C TYR A 530 -2.40 2.82 -10.68
N LEU A 531 -2.78 2.96 -11.95
CA LEU A 531 -3.35 1.86 -12.73
C LEU A 531 -2.33 0.72 -12.87
N ALA A 532 -1.05 1.01 -13.13
CA ALA A 532 0.00 0.00 -13.19
C ALA A 532 0.18 -0.74 -11.86
N ILE A 533 0.15 -0.01 -10.73
CA ILE A 533 0.19 -0.62 -9.40
C ILE A 533 -1.04 -1.51 -9.18
N ALA A 534 -2.24 -1.04 -9.52
CA ALA A 534 -3.48 -1.79 -9.37
C ALA A 534 -3.49 -3.10 -10.19
N ILE A 535 -2.99 -3.04 -11.42
CA ILE A 535 -2.81 -4.23 -12.28
C ILE A 535 -1.80 -5.19 -11.65
N GLY A 536 -0.66 -4.68 -11.17
CA GLY A 536 0.35 -5.48 -10.48
C GLY A 536 -0.23 -6.21 -9.26
N ASN A 537 -0.98 -5.51 -8.42
CA ASN A 537 -1.63 -6.09 -7.25
C ASN A 537 -2.66 -7.16 -7.62
N LYS A 538 -3.44 -6.93 -8.68
CA LYS A 538 -4.39 -7.94 -9.17
C LYS A 538 -3.66 -9.17 -9.69
N ILE A 539 -2.58 -9.00 -10.46
CA ILE A 539 -1.74 -10.10 -10.94
C ILE A 539 -1.11 -10.85 -9.75
N ALA A 540 -0.69 -10.15 -8.69
CA ALA A 540 -0.16 -10.78 -7.48
C ALA A 540 -1.15 -11.81 -6.89
N GLY A 541 -2.41 -11.42 -6.73
CA GLY A 541 -3.45 -12.33 -6.26
C GLY A 541 -3.70 -13.51 -7.22
N THR A 542 -3.73 -13.25 -8.51
CA THR A 542 -3.94 -14.29 -9.52
C THR A 542 -2.79 -15.30 -9.55
N MET A 543 -1.53 -14.83 -9.62
CA MET A 543 -0.34 -15.71 -9.61
C MET A 543 -0.15 -16.41 -8.27
N GLY A 544 -0.39 -15.71 -7.15
CA GLY A 544 -0.36 -16.32 -5.83
C GLY A 544 -1.38 -17.43 -5.69
N GLY A 545 -2.59 -17.26 -6.28
CA GLY A 545 -3.65 -18.26 -6.30
C GLY A 545 -3.30 -19.56 -7.04
N MET A 546 -2.27 -19.55 -7.89
CA MET A 546 -1.76 -20.75 -8.59
C MET A 546 -0.77 -21.55 -7.75
N ILE A 547 -0.53 -21.17 -6.48
CA ILE A 547 0.49 -21.84 -5.63
C ILE A 547 0.24 -23.34 -5.53
N ASP A 548 -0.99 -23.78 -5.26
CA ASP A 548 -1.31 -25.21 -5.11
C ASP A 548 -1.18 -25.98 -6.43
N GLU A 549 -1.59 -25.40 -7.54
CA GLU A 549 -1.47 -26.00 -8.87
C GLU A 549 0.00 -26.18 -9.25
N ILE A 550 0.82 -25.14 -9.08
CA ILE A 550 2.24 -25.19 -9.43
C ILE A 550 3.01 -26.12 -8.51
N THR A 551 2.73 -26.10 -7.20
CA THR A 551 3.46 -26.92 -6.22
C THR A 551 3.09 -28.40 -6.30
N SER A 552 1.85 -28.73 -6.66
CA SER A 552 1.43 -30.12 -6.90
C SER A 552 2.02 -30.70 -8.19
N LYS A 553 2.08 -29.90 -9.26
CA LYS A 553 2.57 -30.33 -10.57
C LYS A 553 4.11 -30.32 -10.68
N TYR A 554 4.75 -29.38 -10.02
CA TYR A 554 6.20 -29.18 -10.06
C TYR A 554 6.80 -29.18 -8.64
N SER A 555 7.00 -27.99 -8.05
CA SER A 555 7.52 -27.85 -6.67
C SER A 555 7.27 -26.43 -6.12
N MET A 556 7.44 -26.25 -4.82
CA MET A 556 7.46 -24.94 -4.17
C MET A 556 8.63 -24.07 -4.69
N THR A 557 9.78 -24.71 -4.95
CA THR A 557 10.95 -24.06 -5.57
C THR A 557 10.57 -23.46 -6.93
N THR A 558 9.86 -24.21 -7.78
CA THR A 558 9.41 -23.73 -9.09
C THR A 558 8.50 -22.53 -8.97
N PHE A 559 7.58 -22.53 -8.00
CA PHE A 559 6.71 -21.39 -7.73
C PHE A 559 7.51 -20.13 -7.43
N PHE A 560 8.48 -20.18 -6.52
CA PHE A 560 9.30 -19.00 -6.20
C PHE A 560 10.31 -18.63 -7.28
N LEU A 561 10.78 -19.60 -8.10
CA LEU A 561 11.64 -19.30 -9.25
C LEU A 561 10.96 -18.43 -10.30
N ILE A 562 9.65 -18.50 -10.46
CA ILE A 562 8.89 -17.58 -11.35
C ILE A 562 9.11 -16.14 -10.89
N PHE A 563 8.94 -15.86 -9.59
CA PHE A 563 9.14 -14.54 -8.99
C PHE A 563 10.63 -14.17 -8.84
N THR A 564 11.55 -15.12 -9.01
CA THR A 564 13.00 -14.86 -9.09
C THR A 564 13.38 -14.41 -10.49
N LEU A 565 13.04 -15.23 -11.48
CA LEU A 565 13.56 -15.07 -12.85
C LEU A 565 12.91 -13.90 -13.60
N ILE A 566 11.61 -13.69 -13.42
CA ILE A 566 10.91 -12.58 -14.09
C ILE A 566 11.44 -11.22 -13.64
N PRO A 567 11.52 -10.87 -12.34
CA PRO A 567 12.07 -9.59 -11.91
C PRO A 567 13.55 -9.42 -12.27
N ILE A 568 14.39 -10.45 -12.13
CA ILE A 568 15.80 -10.36 -12.51
C ILE A 568 15.93 -10.12 -14.02
N GLY A 569 15.20 -10.89 -14.85
CA GLY A 569 15.21 -10.74 -16.31
C GLY A 569 14.77 -9.35 -16.75
N LEU A 570 13.69 -8.83 -16.15
CA LEU A 570 13.22 -7.46 -16.40
C LEU A 570 14.23 -6.42 -15.91
N GLY A 571 14.84 -6.61 -14.75
CA GLY A 571 15.90 -5.71 -14.25
C GLY A 571 17.08 -5.63 -15.21
N LEU A 572 17.54 -6.76 -15.74
CA LEU A 572 18.59 -6.81 -16.76
C LEU A 572 18.16 -6.14 -18.08
N LEU A 573 16.91 -6.37 -18.49
CA LEU A 573 16.34 -5.69 -19.66
C LEU A 573 16.33 -4.16 -19.48
N VAL A 574 15.93 -3.68 -18.31
CA VAL A 574 15.93 -2.23 -17.98
C VAL A 574 17.35 -1.67 -18.00
N MET A 575 18.35 -2.41 -17.52
CA MET A 575 19.75 -2.00 -17.64
C MET A 575 20.15 -1.82 -19.11
N MET A 576 19.81 -2.77 -19.97
CA MET A 576 20.08 -2.69 -21.41
C MET A 576 19.32 -1.52 -22.09
N LEU A 577 18.13 -1.21 -21.65
CA LEU A 577 17.32 -0.10 -22.15
C LEU A 577 17.76 1.27 -21.62
N THR A 578 18.67 1.34 -20.65
CA THR A 578 19.08 2.62 -20.01
C THR A 578 19.59 3.67 -21.03
N PRO A 579 20.38 3.36 -22.08
CA PRO A 579 20.79 4.34 -23.06
C PRO A 579 19.59 4.93 -23.85
N ILE A 580 18.60 4.10 -24.17
CA ILE A 580 17.38 4.51 -24.87
C ILE A 580 16.54 5.42 -23.95
N MET A 581 16.36 5.00 -22.70
CA MET A 581 15.63 5.76 -21.71
C MET A 581 16.24 7.15 -21.47
N LYS A 582 17.57 7.26 -21.39
CA LYS A 582 18.26 8.53 -21.29
C LYS A 582 17.96 9.47 -22.47
N LYS A 583 17.86 8.94 -23.69
CA LYS A 583 17.48 9.71 -24.88
C LYS A 583 16.03 10.19 -24.76
N LEU A 584 15.10 9.30 -24.41
CA LEU A 584 13.68 9.62 -24.24
C LEU A 584 13.43 10.66 -23.13
N MET A 585 14.25 10.69 -22.10
CA MET A 585 14.13 11.65 -20.98
C MET A 585 14.66 13.05 -21.30
N HIS A 586 15.34 13.27 -22.42
CA HIS A 586 15.87 14.58 -22.84
C HIS A 586 16.65 15.31 -21.75
N GLY A 587 17.58 14.60 -21.07
CA GLY A 587 18.46 15.19 -20.05
C GLY A 587 17.86 15.32 -18.64
N VAL A 588 16.62 14.90 -18.40
CA VAL A 588 16.07 14.80 -17.03
C VAL A 588 16.77 13.63 -16.31
N LYS A 589 17.35 13.96 -15.13
CA LYS A 589 18.11 13.01 -14.30
C LYS A 589 17.30 12.59 -13.09
#